data_025a2041d47ca9f39ecd06b0aa949c70
#
_entry.id   025a2041d47ca9f39ecd06b0aa949c70
#
_cell.length_a   1.000
_cell.length_b   1.000
_cell.length_c   1.000
_cell.angle_alpha   90.00
_cell.angle_beta   90.00
_cell.angle_gamma   90.00
#
_symmetry.space_group_name_H-M   'P 1'
#
loop_
_entity.id
_entity.type
_entity.pdbx_description
1 polymer ?
#
loop_
_entity_poly.entity_id
_entity_poly.type
_entity_poly.pdbx_seq_one_letter_code
_entity_poly.pdbx_strand_id
1 'polypeptide(L)'
;APQLVEQIFEIVKSVNENEGVTFLLAEQNTNVALRYAHYGYILESGRVVMDGEAAELRENPDVKEFYLGMSEEGRKSFRDVRSYRRRKRWLS
;
A
#
# COMPACT_ATOMS: atom_id res chain seq x y z
N ALA A 1 -9.79 -11.81 -10.77
CA ALA A 1 -8.63 -12.68 -10.89
C ALA A 1 -7.35 -11.87 -10.81
N PRO A 2 -6.32 -12.39 -10.16
CA PRO A 2 -5.07 -11.64 -10.01
C PRO A 2 -4.43 -11.22 -11.33
N GLN A 3 -4.49 -12.08 -12.32
CA GLN A 3 -3.89 -11.76 -13.61
C GLN A 3 -4.58 -10.59 -14.29
N LEU A 4 -5.89 -10.54 -14.18
CA LEU A 4 -6.64 -9.45 -14.78
C LEU A 4 -6.29 -8.12 -14.10
N VAL A 5 -6.19 -8.14 -12.79
CA VAL A 5 -5.83 -6.93 -12.05
C VAL A 5 -4.45 -6.44 -12.49
N GLU A 6 -3.49 -7.35 -12.61
CA GLU A 6 -2.16 -6.97 -13.03
C GLU A 6 -2.16 -6.41 -14.45
N GLN A 7 -2.96 -6.98 -15.36
CA GLN A 7 -3.05 -6.47 -16.71
C GLN A 7 -3.57 -5.04 -16.72
N ILE A 8 -4.58 -4.78 -15.90
CA ILE A 8 -5.15 -3.44 -15.83
C ILE A 8 -4.10 -2.45 -15.33
N PHE A 9 -3.34 -2.82 -14.31
CA PHE A 9 -2.31 -1.93 -13.79
C PHE A 9 -1.18 -1.72 -14.79
N GLU A 10 -0.86 -2.72 -15.60
CA GLU A 10 0.14 -2.54 -16.64
C GLU A 10 -0.33 -1.53 -17.68
N ILE A 11 -1.61 -1.57 -18.02
CA ILE A 11 -2.18 -0.59 -18.94
C ILE A 11 -2.10 0.82 -18.32
N VAL A 12 -2.49 0.93 -17.07
CA VAL A 12 -2.44 2.22 -16.38
C VAL A 12 -1.01 2.77 -16.38
N LYS A 13 -0.05 1.91 -16.08
CA LYS A 13 1.34 2.33 -16.06
C LYS A 13 1.80 2.80 -17.43
N SER A 14 1.42 2.07 -18.46
CA SER A 14 1.80 2.42 -19.83
C SER A 14 1.22 3.78 -20.24
N VAL A 15 -0.04 4.02 -19.92
CA VAL A 15 -0.67 5.29 -20.27
C VAL A 15 -0.03 6.42 -19.47
N ASN A 16 0.27 6.18 -18.22
CA ASN A 16 0.92 7.20 -17.40
C ASN A 16 2.28 7.58 -17.97
N GLU A 17 3.09 6.58 -18.32
CA GLU A 17 4.44 6.84 -18.78
C GLU A 17 4.49 7.39 -20.19
N ASN A 18 3.63 6.87 -21.07
CA ASN A 18 3.70 7.23 -22.49
C ASN A 18 2.85 8.44 -22.84
N GLU A 19 1.74 8.63 -22.14
CA GLU A 19 0.79 9.69 -22.45
C GLU A 19 0.82 10.82 -21.42
N GLY A 20 1.53 10.64 -20.32
CA GLY A 20 1.63 11.66 -19.30
C GLY A 20 0.36 11.87 -18.49
N VAL A 21 -0.50 10.85 -18.43
CA VAL A 21 -1.75 10.93 -17.69
C VAL A 21 -1.51 10.56 -16.24
N THR A 22 -2.02 11.38 -15.32
CA THR A 22 -1.94 11.10 -13.89
C THR A 22 -3.14 10.28 -13.46
N PHE A 23 -2.89 9.28 -12.63
CA PHE A 23 -3.95 8.40 -12.12
C PHE A 23 -4.01 8.45 -10.62
N LEU A 24 -5.23 8.48 -10.09
CA LEU A 24 -5.48 8.29 -8.67
C LEU A 24 -6.26 6.99 -8.54
N LEU A 25 -5.65 6.02 -7.86
CA LEU A 25 -6.24 4.69 -7.76
C LEU A 25 -6.50 4.35 -6.30
N ALA A 26 -7.64 3.73 -6.06
CA ALA A 26 -7.95 3.16 -4.75
C ALA A 26 -7.88 1.65 -4.88
N GLU A 27 -6.97 1.04 -4.13
CA GLU A 27 -6.72 -0.39 -4.26
C GLU A 27 -6.51 -0.99 -2.88
N GLN A 28 -7.22 -2.06 -2.59
CA GLN A 28 -7.14 -2.74 -1.32
C GLN A 28 -5.87 -3.56 -1.19
N ASN A 29 -5.40 -4.11 -2.30
CA ASN A 29 -4.20 -4.93 -2.30
C ASN A 29 -2.97 -4.04 -2.32
N THR A 30 -2.36 -3.87 -1.16
CA THR A 30 -1.24 -2.95 -1.00
C THR A 30 -0.03 -3.37 -1.81
N ASN A 31 0.21 -4.66 -1.95
CA ASN A 31 1.33 -5.13 -2.77
C ASN A 31 1.20 -4.66 -4.21
N VAL A 32 0.01 -4.82 -4.78
CA VAL A 32 -0.24 -4.41 -6.16
C VAL A 32 -0.13 -2.90 -6.27
N ALA A 33 -0.80 -2.19 -5.37
CA ALA A 33 -0.81 -0.74 -5.43
C ALA A 33 0.60 -0.16 -5.38
N LEU A 34 1.41 -0.63 -4.44
CA LEU A 34 2.75 -0.07 -4.26
C LEU A 34 3.71 -0.51 -5.36
N ARG A 35 3.40 -1.60 -6.06
CA ARG A 35 4.24 -2.02 -7.17
C ARG A 35 4.15 -1.05 -8.34
N TYR A 36 2.97 -0.49 -8.57
CA TYR A 36 2.74 0.35 -9.74
C TYR A 36 2.68 1.84 -9.45
N ALA A 37 2.44 2.23 -8.21
CA ALA A 37 2.30 3.63 -7.84
C ALA A 37 3.65 4.31 -7.66
N HIS A 38 3.67 5.61 -7.82
CA HIS A 38 4.83 6.42 -7.48
C HIS A 38 4.72 6.93 -6.06
N TYR A 39 3.51 7.23 -5.62
CA TYR A 39 3.25 7.80 -4.31
C TYR A 39 2.01 7.14 -3.74
N GLY A 40 1.95 6.92 -2.44
CA GLY A 40 0.82 6.26 -1.84
C GLY A 40 0.32 6.94 -0.58
N TYR A 41 -0.97 6.82 -0.37
CA TYR A 41 -1.64 7.23 0.86
C TYR A 41 -2.30 6.00 1.44
N ILE A 42 -2.05 5.72 2.71
CA ILE A 42 -2.67 4.59 3.39
C ILE A 42 -3.79 5.12 4.26
N LEU A 43 -4.98 4.60 4.04
CA LEU A 43 -6.17 5.04 4.75
C LEU A 43 -6.67 3.96 5.69
N GLU A 44 -7.07 4.36 6.88
CA GLU A 44 -7.74 3.49 7.83
C GLU A 44 -8.84 4.27 8.49
N SER A 45 -10.03 3.66 8.52
CA SER A 45 -11.19 4.29 9.15
C SER A 45 -11.44 5.70 8.62
N GLY A 46 -11.29 5.86 7.33
CA GLY A 46 -11.61 7.13 6.69
C GLY A 46 -10.58 8.22 6.84
N ARG A 47 -9.38 7.90 7.28
CA ARG A 47 -8.35 8.92 7.45
C ARG A 47 -7.01 8.42 6.95
N VAL A 48 -6.19 9.33 6.49
CA VAL A 48 -4.83 9.00 6.06
C VAL A 48 -3.97 8.80 7.30
N VAL A 49 -3.40 7.60 7.42
CA VAL A 49 -2.54 7.30 8.55
C VAL A 49 -1.07 7.31 8.17
N MET A 50 -0.76 7.25 6.88
CA MET A 50 0.62 7.28 6.42
C MET A 50 0.62 7.62 4.94
N ASP A 51 1.65 8.33 4.49
CA ASP A 51 1.81 8.57 3.07
C ASP A 51 3.29 8.70 2.76
N GLY A 52 3.64 8.55 1.49
CA GLY A 52 5.03 8.66 1.08
C GLY A 52 5.25 8.09 -0.30
N GLU A 53 6.49 8.12 -0.73
CA GLU A 53 6.85 7.53 -2.00
C GLU A 53 6.71 6.02 -1.92
N ALA A 54 6.24 5.41 -3.01
CA ALA A 54 5.96 3.99 -3.00
C ALA A 54 7.19 3.17 -2.62
N ALA A 55 8.36 3.57 -3.09
CA ALA A 55 9.58 2.84 -2.75
C ALA A 55 9.85 2.86 -1.25
N GLU A 56 9.61 3.99 -0.63
CA GLU A 56 9.80 4.11 0.81
C GLU A 56 8.76 3.32 1.58
N LEU A 57 7.52 3.37 1.12
CA LEU A 57 6.46 2.64 1.78
C LEU A 57 6.72 1.13 1.71
N ARG A 58 7.22 0.65 0.58
CA ARG A 58 7.50 -0.77 0.45
C ARG A 58 8.57 -1.25 1.43
N GLU A 59 9.48 -0.37 1.80
CA GLU A 59 10.56 -0.72 2.72
C GLU A 59 10.23 -0.42 4.18
N ASN A 60 9.14 0.25 4.43
CA ASN A 60 8.76 0.61 5.79
C ASN A 60 8.37 -0.65 6.57
N PRO A 61 8.98 -0.91 7.73
CA PRO A 61 8.68 -2.14 8.49
C PRO A 61 7.21 -2.25 8.89
N ASP A 62 6.58 -1.14 9.23
CA ASP A 62 5.17 -1.17 9.62
C ASP A 62 4.29 -1.50 8.43
N VAL A 63 4.61 -0.97 7.27
CA VAL A 63 3.85 -1.27 6.06
C VAL A 63 4.00 -2.74 5.72
N LYS A 64 5.21 -3.26 5.79
CA LYS A 64 5.43 -4.68 5.52
C LYS A 64 4.65 -5.55 6.47
N GLU A 65 4.65 -5.19 7.73
CA GLU A 65 4.00 -6.00 8.76
C GLU A 65 2.49 -5.96 8.66
N PHE A 66 1.92 -4.78 8.42
CA PHE A 66 0.47 -4.61 8.51
C PHE A 66 -0.25 -4.69 7.17
N TYR A 67 0.44 -4.44 6.06
CA TYR A 67 -0.25 -4.29 4.80
C TYR A 67 0.29 -5.15 3.66
N LEU A 68 1.49 -5.69 3.76
CA LEU A 68 2.10 -6.39 2.63
C LEU A 68 2.03 -7.91 2.74
N GLY A 69 1.12 -8.43 3.57
CA GLY A 69 0.86 -9.86 3.58
C GLY A 69 2.00 -10.68 4.15
N MET A 70 2.32 -10.45 5.39
CA MET A 70 3.33 -11.22 6.09
C MET A 70 2.91 -12.68 6.22
N SER A 71 3.83 -13.51 6.70
CA SER A 71 3.55 -14.90 7.00
C SER A 71 2.47 -15.02 8.06
N GLU A 72 2.05 -16.26 8.32
CA GLU A 72 1.07 -16.53 9.35
C GLU A 72 1.49 -15.98 10.69
N GLU A 73 2.75 -16.13 11.01
CA GLU A 73 3.28 -15.61 12.26
C GLU A 73 3.19 -14.09 12.29
N GLY A 74 3.53 -13.47 11.19
CA GLY A 74 3.44 -12.03 11.09
C GLY A 74 2.03 -11.55 11.27
N ARG A 75 1.06 -12.29 10.77
CA ARG A 75 -0.34 -11.90 10.91
C ARG A 75 -0.80 -11.98 12.35
N LYS A 76 -0.31 -12.94 13.09
CA LYS A 76 -0.64 -13.04 14.50
C LYS A 76 -0.10 -11.86 15.26
N SER A 77 1.16 -11.51 15.00
CA SER A 77 1.76 -10.35 15.63
C SER A 77 1.02 -9.09 15.26
N PHE A 78 0.63 -9.00 14.01
CA PHE A 78 -0.15 -7.89 13.49
C PHE A 78 -1.39 -7.69 14.36
N ARG A 79 -2.11 -8.76 14.61
CA ARG A 79 -3.36 -8.64 15.37
C ARG A 79 -3.09 -8.12 16.78
N ASP A 80 -2.00 -8.55 17.38
CA ASP A 80 -1.71 -8.20 18.76
C ASP A 80 -1.19 -6.77 18.93
N VAL A 81 -0.37 -6.30 17.98
CA VAL A 81 0.32 -5.02 18.17
C VAL A 81 -0.22 -3.90 17.30
N ARG A 82 -1.14 -4.20 16.45
CA ARG A 82 -1.63 -3.24 15.45
C ARG A 82 -2.12 -1.94 16.06
N SER A 83 -2.99 -2.03 17.05
CA SER A 83 -3.57 -0.86 17.67
C SER A 83 -2.50 -0.01 18.35
N TYR A 84 -1.59 -0.67 19.02
CA TYR A 84 -0.52 0.00 19.73
C TYR A 84 0.37 0.79 18.76
N ARG A 85 0.77 0.15 17.67
CA ARG A 85 1.67 0.80 16.72
C ARG A 85 1.02 1.98 16.02
N ARG A 86 -0.23 1.85 15.67
CA ARG A 86 -0.91 2.95 15.01
C ARG A 86 -0.95 4.18 15.89
N ARG A 87 -1.25 4.01 17.16
CA ARG A 87 -1.28 5.14 18.06
C ARG A 87 0.06 5.81 18.18
N LYS A 88 1.10 5.02 18.23
CA LYS A 88 2.42 5.58 18.47
C LYS A 88 3.03 6.21 17.24
N ARG A 89 2.78 5.69 16.08
CA ARG A 89 3.53 6.12 14.92
C ARG A 89 2.81 7.12 14.06
N TRP A 90 1.55 6.89 13.84
CA TRP A 90 0.90 7.62 12.78
C TRP A 90 0.04 8.76 13.25
N LEU A 91 -0.16 8.88 14.51
CA LEU A 91 -0.99 9.94 15.06
C LEU A 91 -0.19 11.01 15.78
N SER A 92 1.11 10.85 15.80
CA SER A 92 1.95 11.85 16.47
C SER A 92 2.30 13.03 15.58
#